data_f56ec37bdf41259e191a1f288f6c1070
#
_entry.id   f56ec37bdf41259e191a1f288f6c1070
#
_cell.length_a   1.000
_cell.length_b   1.000
_cell.length_c   1.000
_cell.angle_alpha   90.00
_cell.angle_beta   90.00
_cell.angle_gamma   90.00
#
_symmetry.space_group_name_H-M   'P 1'
#
loop_
_entity.id
_entity.type
_entity.pdbx_description
1 polymer ?
#
loop_
_entity_poly.entity_id
_entity_poly.type
_entity_poly.pdbx_seq_one_letter_code
_entity_poly.pdbx_strand_id
1 'polypeptide(L)'
;MSRAASVAATLPGAMPHPIEVEGLTKRFGKFVANDAVSFSVRPGETYGLLGPNGAGKTTLIRMLTTLLPPTSGSARIDGHDVVSERSAVRRAIGTVSQAQTTDENLTVRENLSVQGKMYGLSGRLLRDRIGQRLRQVGLWERRNQLTRHLSGGMRRRLEIARGVLHAPRILFLDEPTTGLDPQSRRAIWDMFGELRADAPLLSIILTTHAMEEADFLCGRVAIMDQGRILCEDSPDALKRALATGERVELETDRPIVQEDRLAIAEEGAANLRFASPTRVQFEARPGESTGRRVARLLEGAGYHIVHLSIALVTLEDVFFAHTGRALRDT
;
A
#
# COMPACT_ATOMS: atom_id res chain seq x y z
N MET A 1 -24.27 -23.97 25.39
CA MET A 1 -25.47 -23.10 25.26
C MET A 1 -25.11 -21.91 24.39
N SER A 2 -25.85 -21.76 23.39
CA SER A 2 -26.08 -20.67 22.41
C SER A 2 -24.90 -20.06 21.67
N ARG A 3 -24.71 -20.55 20.44
CA ARG A 3 -23.97 -19.88 19.33
C ARG A 3 -24.81 -18.68 18.87
N ALA A 4 -24.32 -17.49 19.05
CA ALA A 4 -24.82 -16.33 18.31
C ALA A 4 -23.99 -16.20 17.02
N ALA A 5 -24.51 -16.74 15.93
CA ALA A 5 -24.05 -16.43 14.58
C ALA A 5 -24.55 -15.01 14.24
N SER A 6 -23.66 -14.04 14.21
CA SER A 6 -23.94 -12.72 13.64
C SER A 6 -23.93 -12.82 12.13
N VAL A 7 -25.10 -13.06 11.56
CA VAL A 7 -25.37 -12.83 10.14
C VAL A 7 -25.46 -11.31 9.98
N ALA A 8 -24.41 -10.69 9.46
CA ALA A 8 -24.46 -9.30 9.03
C ALA A 8 -25.49 -9.19 7.88
N ALA A 9 -26.65 -8.63 8.19
CA ALA A 9 -27.71 -8.36 7.22
C ALA A 9 -27.18 -7.34 6.19
N THR A 10 -27.00 -7.80 4.95
CA THR A 10 -26.69 -6.94 3.81
C THR A 10 -27.88 -6.02 3.57
N LEU A 11 -27.69 -4.73 3.69
CA LEU A 11 -28.70 -3.71 3.32
C LEU A 11 -29.04 -3.87 1.83
N PRO A 12 -30.30 -3.87 1.43
CA PRO A 12 -30.70 -4.00 0.04
C PRO A 12 -30.25 -2.75 -0.73
N GLY A 13 -29.31 -2.93 -1.69
CA GLY A 13 -28.78 -1.86 -2.57
C GLY A 13 -27.26 -1.66 -2.53
N ALA A 14 -26.52 -2.27 -1.62
CA ALA A 14 -25.07 -2.24 -1.65
C ALA A 14 -24.53 -3.17 -2.75
N MET A 15 -23.70 -2.67 -3.65
CA MET A 15 -22.97 -3.52 -4.60
C MET A 15 -22.13 -4.54 -3.80
N PRO A 16 -22.14 -5.83 -4.17
CA PRO A 16 -21.34 -6.83 -3.47
C PRO A 16 -19.85 -6.43 -3.50
N HIS A 17 -19.14 -6.73 -2.42
CA HIS A 17 -17.71 -6.47 -2.37
C HIS A 17 -17.00 -7.31 -3.45
N PRO A 18 -16.13 -6.70 -4.29
CA PRO A 18 -15.39 -7.46 -5.29
C PRO A 18 -14.41 -8.45 -4.67
N ILE A 19 -14.03 -8.24 -3.40
CA ILE A 19 -13.18 -9.16 -2.65
C ILE A 19 -13.73 -9.30 -1.24
N GLU A 20 -13.95 -10.55 -0.84
CA GLU A 20 -14.40 -10.94 0.50
C GLU A 20 -13.48 -12.06 1.00
N VAL A 21 -12.92 -11.90 2.19
CA VAL A 21 -11.99 -12.85 2.81
C VAL A 21 -12.42 -13.13 4.24
N GLU A 22 -12.61 -14.39 4.60
CA GLU A 22 -13.12 -14.81 5.92
C GLU A 22 -12.23 -15.91 6.50
N GLY A 23 -11.51 -15.60 7.57
CA GLY A 23 -10.68 -16.53 8.34
C GLY A 23 -9.63 -17.27 7.49
N LEU A 24 -9.14 -16.65 6.42
CA LEU A 24 -8.27 -17.30 5.44
C LEU A 24 -6.91 -17.65 6.07
N THR A 25 -6.60 -18.93 6.08
CA THR A 25 -5.39 -19.45 6.74
C THR A 25 -4.55 -20.25 5.75
N LYS A 26 -3.23 -20.06 5.83
CA LYS A 26 -2.25 -20.89 5.12
C LYS A 26 -1.18 -21.41 6.05
N ARG A 27 -1.03 -22.76 6.05
CA ARG A 27 0.01 -23.48 6.78
C ARG A 27 0.92 -24.24 5.83
N PHE A 28 2.20 -24.21 6.09
CA PHE A 28 3.23 -25.04 5.46
C PHE A 28 3.87 -25.92 6.55
N GLY A 29 3.36 -27.12 6.72
CA GLY A 29 3.71 -27.95 7.87
C GLY A 29 3.38 -27.26 9.18
N LYS A 30 4.39 -27.00 10.01
CA LYS A 30 4.25 -26.27 11.29
C LYS A 30 4.23 -24.76 11.15
N PHE A 31 4.69 -24.22 10.02
CA PHE A 31 4.74 -22.76 9.79
C PHE A 31 3.39 -22.23 9.33
N VAL A 32 2.90 -21.20 10.00
CA VAL A 32 1.65 -20.50 9.66
C VAL A 32 2.01 -19.21 8.94
N ALA A 33 1.80 -19.19 7.63
CA ALA A 33 2.10 -18.03 6.80
C ALA A 33 1.00 -16.96 6.82
N ASN A 34 -0.27 -17.40 6.97
CA ASN A 34 -1.43 -16.53 7.22
C ASN A 34 -2.32 -17.20 8.26
N ASP A 35 -2.79 -16.45 9.23
CA ASP A 35 -3.56 -16.94 10.36
C ASP A 35 -4.89 -16.19 10.49
N ALA A 36 -5.97 -16.85 10.06
CA ALA A 36 -7.35 -16.37 10.11
C ALA A 36 -7.55 -14.93 9.59
N VAL A 37 -6.95 -14.60 8.44
CA VAL A 37 -7.04 -13.27 7.82
C VAL A 37 -8.44 -13.03 7.31
N SER A 38 -9.05 -11.89 7.69
CA SER A 38 -10.39 -11.47 7.26
C SER A 38 -10.39 -10.00 6.89
N PHE A 39 -10.91 -9.67 5.70
CA PHE A 39 -11.13 -8.30 5.23
C PHE A 39 -12.06 -8.30 4.01
N SER A 40 -12.53 -7.13 3.62
CA SER A 40 -13.27 -6.94 2.36
C SER A 40 -12.76 -5.70 1.62
N VAL A 41 -12.91 -5.68 0.30
CA VAL A 41 -12.53 -4.53 -0.55
C VAL A 41 -13.79 -4.01 -1.25
N ARG A 42 -13.95 -2.69 -1.28
CA ARG A 42 -15.10 -2.02 -1.91
C ARG A 42 -14.89 -1.86 -3.42
N PRO A 43 -15.96 -1.74 -4.22
CA PRO A 43 -15.82 -1.42 -5.65
C PRO A 43 -15.03 -0.12 -5.86
N GLY A 44 -14.04 -0.14 -6.76
CA GLY A 44 -13.20 1.02 -7.08
C GLY A 44 -12.20 1.43 -5.99
N GLU A 45 -12.08 0.65 -4.91
CA GLU A 45 -11.13 0.92 -3.83
C GLU A 45 -9.71 0.48 -4.20
N THR A 46 -8.71 1.27 -3.81
CA THR A 46 -7.32 0.82 -3.71
C THR A 46 -7.04 0.42 -2.27
N TYR A 47 -6.84 -0.87 -2.05
CA TYR A 47 -6.61 -1.48 -0.75
C TYR A 47 -5.16 -1.92 -0.61
N GLY A 48 -4.46 -1.41 0.39
CA GLY A 48 -3.05 -1.70 0.66
C GLY A 48 -2.86 -2.81 1.70
N LEU A 49 -2.01 -3.78 1.39
CA LEU A 49 -1.47 -4.72 2.37
C LEU A 49 -0.04 -4.30 2.69
N LEU A 50 0.14 -3.61 3.81
CA LEU A 50 1.42 -3.05 4.25
C LEU A 50 2.06 -3.96 5.31
N GLY A 51 3.35 -4.22 5.20
CA GLY A 51 4.07 -5.00 6.21
C GLY A 51 5.47 -5.40 5.75
N PRO A 52 6.32 -5.91 6.65
CA PRO A 52 7.68 -6.33 6.33
C PRO A 52 7.73 -7.54 5.40
N ASN A 53 8.93 -7.85 4.93
CA ASN A 53 9.19 -9.11 4.24
C ASN A 53 8.88 -10.28 5.18
N GLY A 54 8.20 -11.30 4.68
CA GLY A 54 7.76 -12.43 5.50
C GLY A 54 6.46 -12.22 6.29
N ALA A 55 5.81 -11.04 6.23
CA ALA A 55 4.52 -10.80 6.90
C ALA A 55 3.36 -11.66 6.37
N GLY A 56 3.53 -12.36 5.26
CA GLY A 56 2.48 -13.21 4.65
C GLY A 56 1.76 -12.57 3.45
N LYS A 57 2.10 -11.35 3.03
CA LYS A 57 1.44 -10.59 1.95
C LYS A 57 1.39 -11.36 0.63
N THR A 58 2.54 -11.79 0.10
CA THR A 58 2.62 -12.56 -1.16
C THR A 58 1.89 -13.90 -1.06
N THR A 59 1.92 -14.57 0.10
CA THR A 59 1.17 -15.81 0.32
C THR A 59 -0.32 -15.56 0.23
N LEU A 60 -0.81 -14.48 0.84
CA LEU A 60 -2.21 -14.05 0.76
C LEU A 60 -2.61 -13.76 -0.69
N ILE A 61 -1.84 -12.95 -1.43
CA ILE A 61 -2.08 -12.68 -2.86
C ILE A 61 -2.14 -13.98 -3.66
N ARG A 62 -1.24 -14.92 -3.43
CA ARG A 62 -1.25 -16.21 -4.15
C ARG A 62 -2.50 -17.05 -3.87
N MET A 63 -3.07 -16.98 -2.67
CA MET A 63 -4.35 -17.64 -2.37
C MET A 63 -5.51 -16.95 -3.11
N LEU A 64 -5.59 -15.63 -3.05
CA LEU A 64 -6.65 -14.84 -3.69
C LEU A 64 -6.59 -14.95 -5.23
N THR A 65 -5.41 -15.04 -5.82
CA THR A 65 -5.21 -15.22 -7.26
C THR A 65 -5.26 -16.68 -7.71
N THR A 66 -5.67 -17.61 -6.83
CA THR A 66 -5.84 -19.05 -7.10
C THR A 66 -4.55 -19.82 -7.42
N LEU A 67 -3.37 -19.22 -7.17
CA LEU A 67 -2.07 -19.86 -7.37
C LEU A 67 -1.72 -20.83 -6.23
N LEU A 68 -2.32 -20.64 -5.07
CA LEU A 68 -2.10 -21.45 -3.88
C LEU A 68 -3.45 -21.73 -3.19
N PRO A 69 -3.81 -23.00 -2.88
CA PRO A 69 -5.03 -23.26 -2.12
C PRO A 69 -4.84 -22.86 -0.66
N PRO A 70 -5.86 -22.28 0.01
CA PRO A 70 -5.84 -22.07 1.44
C PRO A 70 -5.85 -23.40 2.20
N THR A 71 -5.46 -23.37 3.47
CA THR A 71 -5.59 -24.53 4.38
C THR A 71 -6.96 -24.54 5.05
N SER A 72 -7.50 -23.36 5.37
CA SER A 72 -8.87 -23.19 5.91
C SER A 72 -9.34 -21.75 5.68
N GLY A 73 -10.60 -21.48 5.99
CA GLY A 73 -11.25 -20.21 5.69
C GLY A 73 -11.75 -20.16 4.25
N SER A 74 -12.32 -19.03 3.85
CA SER A 74 -12.89 -18.81 2.51
C SER A 74 -12.49 -17.46 1.95
N ALA A 75 -12.47 -17.36 0.60
CA ALA A 75 -12.37 -16.08 -0.08
C ALA A 75 -13.19 -16.10 -1.37
N ARG A 76 -13.82 -14.96 -1.66
CA ARG A 76 -14.58 -14.73 -2.90
C ARG A 76 -13.99 -13.55 -3.65
N ILE A 77 -13.83 -13.71 -4.95
CA ILE A 77 -13.33 -12.70 -5.87
C ILE A 77 -14.38 -12.51 -6.96
N ASP A 78 -14.93 -11.31 -7.08
CA ASP A 78 -16.06 -10.99 -7.98
C ASP A 78 -17.23 -11.98 -7.82
N GLY A 79 -17.53 -12.38 -6.56
CA GLY A 79 -18.53 -13.36 -6.20
C GLY A 79 -18.14 -14.82 -6.37
N HIS A 80 -16.98 -15.14 -6.98
CA HIS A 80 -16.49 -16.49 -7.24
C HIS A 80 -15.56 -16.99 -6.14
N ASP A 81 -15.77 -18.24 -5.70
CA ASP A 81 -14.91 -18.88 -4.71
C ASP A 81 -13.53 -19.24 -5.28
N VAL A 82 -12.45 -18.86 -4.55
CA VAL A 82 -11.06 -19.02 -5.00
C VAL A 82 -10.59 -20.48 -5.10
N VAL A 83 -11.30 -21.44 -4.54
CA VAL A 83 -10.94 -22.87 -4.56
C VAL A 83 -11.72 -23.62 -5.64
N SER A 84 -13.04 -23.47 -5.67
CA SER A 84 -13.92 -24.23 -6.56
C SER A 84 -14.15 -23.57 -7.92
N GLU A 85 -14.03 -22.23 -8.03
CA GLU A 85 -14.33 -21.46 -9.25
C GLU A 85 -13.09 -20.75 -9.84
N ARG A 86 -11.91 -21.36 -9.73
CA ARG A 86 -10.61 -20.77 -10.12
C ARG A 86 -10.59 -20.13 -11.51
N SER A 87 -11.26 -20.76 -12.48
CA SER A 87 -11.28 -20.25 -13.86
C SER A 87 -12.10 -18.96 -13.99
N ALA A 88 -13.17 -18.81 -13.23
CA ALA A 88 -13.95 -17.57 -13.17
C ALA A 88 -13.16 -16.46 -12.48
N VAL A 89 -12.56 -16.75 -11.34
CA VAL A 89 -11.66 -15.82 -10.63
C VAL A 89 -10.55 -15.31 -11.57
N ARG A 90 -9.82 -16.19 -12.25
CA ARG A 90 -8.73 -15.81 -13.16
C ARG A 90 -9.17 -14.93 -14.32
N ARG A 91 -10.40 -15.05 -14.80
CA ARG A 91 -10.95 -14.16 -15.84
C ARG A 91 -11.29 -12.78 -15.31
N ALA A 92 -11.70 -12.68 -14.05
CA ALA A 92 -12.10 -11.42 -13.41
C ALA A 92 -10.91 -10.57 -12.96
N ILE A 93 -9.72 -11.17 -12.78
CA ILE A 93 -8.56 -10.51 -12.20
C ILE A 93 -7.46 -10.21 -13.22
N GLY A 94 -6.76 -9.10 -12.99
CA GLY A 94 -5.42 -8.84 -13.52
C GLY A 94 -4.38 -9.02 -12.41
N THR A 95 -3.19 -9.49 -12.78
CA THR A 95 -2.10 -9.69 -11.81
C THR A 95 -0.79 -9.10 -12.33
N VAL A 96 -0.07 -8.42 -11.45
CA VAL A 96 1.29 -7.95 -11.67
C VAL A 96 2.12 -8.46 -10.50
N SER A 97 2.94 -9.49 -10.76
CA SER A 97 3.77 -10.11 -9.73
C SER A 97 5.05 -9.32 -9.48
N GLN A 98 5.70 -9.58 -8.35
CA GLN A 98 7.01 -9.00 -8.04
C GLN A 98 8.07 -9.44 -9.07
N ALA A 99 8.07 -10.71 -9.47
CA ALA A 99 8.95 -11.21 -10.52
C ALA A 99 8.53 -10.71 -11.90
N GLN A 100 9.51 -10.42 -12.75
CA GLN A 100 9.27 -10.08 -14.15
C GLN A 100 8.70 -11.27 -14.91
N THR A 101 7.61 -11.04 -15.63
CA THR A 101 6.89 -12.06 -16.41
C THR A 101 6.83 -11.75 -17.90
N THR A 102 7.46 -10.67 -18.34
CA THR A 102 7.59 -10.31 -19.74
C THR A 102 8.68 -11.16 -20.42
N ASP A 103 8.41 -11.63 -21.62
CA ASP A 103 9.41 -12.30 -22.45
C ASP A 103 10.36 -11.26 -23.06
N GLU A 104 11.65 -11.37 -22.76
CA GLU A 104 12.68 -10.44 -23.20
C GLU A 104 12.99 -10.52 -24.71
N ASN A 105 12.66 -11.64 -25.35
CA ASN A 105 12.86 -11.87 -26.79
C ASN A 105 11.67 -11.41 -27.66
N LEU A 106 10.58 -11.04 -27.02
CA LEU A 106 9.43 -10.45 -27.69
C LEU A 106 9.47 -8.92 -27.63
N THR A 107 8.90 -8.29 -28.63
CA THR A 107 8.65 -6.85 -28.61
C THR A 107 7.60 -6.49 -27.57
N VAL A 108 7.55 -5.21 -27.21
CA VAL A 108 6.54 -4.65 -26.32
C VAL A 108 5.13 -5.01 -26.78
N ARG A 109 4.84 -4.86 -28.07
CA ARG A 109 3.53 -5.20 -28.65
C ARG A 109 3.25 -6.70 -28.65
N GLU A 110 4.24 -7.54 -28.94
CA GLU A 110 4.08 -9.00 -28.94
C GLU A 110 3.79 -9.54 -27.55
N ASN A 111 4.44 -9.05 -26.50
CA ASN A 111 4.14 -9.39 -25.13
C ASN A 111 2.65 -9.13 -24.78
N LEU A 112 2.12 -7.97 -25.19
CA LEU A 112 0.69 -7.67 -25.01
C LEU A 112 -0.20 -8.55 -25.89
N SER A 113 0.24 -8.86 -27.14
CA SER A 113 -0.52 -9.71 -28.04
C SER A 113 -0.69 -11.13 -27.52
N VAL A 114 0.39 -11.72 -27.00
CA VAL A 114 0.35 -13.04 -26.36
C VAL A 114 -0.61 -13.03 -25.17
N GLN A 115 -0.45 -12.06 -24.27
CA GLN A 115 -1.32 -11.90 -23.10
C GLN A 115 -2.80 -11.78 -23.49
N GLY A 116 -3.12 -10.90 -24.44
CA GLY A 116 -4.49 -10.69 -24.87
C GLY A 116 -5.12 -11.94 -25.49
N LYS A 117 -4.38 -12.71 -26.29
CA LYS A 117 -4.82 -13.98 -26.86
C LYS A 117 -5.12 -15.02 -25.77
N MET A 118 -4.32 -15.08 -24.70
CA MET A 118 -4.57 -15.98 -23.55
C MET A 118 -5.90 -15.66 -22.85
N TYR A 119 -6.35 -14.39 -22.89
CA TYR A 119 -7.66 -13.95 -22.41
C TYR A 119 -8.76 -13.92 -23.48
N GLY A 120 -8.53 -14.55 -24.65
CA GLY A 120 -9.53 -14.67 -25.71
C GLY A 120 -9.71 -13.41 -26.56
N LEU A 121 -8.86 -12.38 -26.39
CA LEU A 121 -8.92 -11.19 -27.23
C LEU A 121 -8.32 -11.47 -28.61
N SER A 122 -8.98 -11.01 -29.67
CA SER A 122 -8.53 -11.23 -31.05
C SER A 122 -8.88 -10.06 -31.96
N GLY A 123 -8.35 -10.10 -33.19
CA GLY A 123 -8.74 -9.22 -34.28
C GLY A 123 -8.54 -7.72 -33.97
N ARG A 124 -9.56 -6.93 -34.28
CA ARG A 124 -9.54 -5.47 -34.09
C ARG A 124 -9.53 -5.10 -32.64
N LEU A 125 -10.34 -5.77 -31.78
CA LEU A 125 -10.43 -5.50 -30.36
C LEU A 125 -9.06 -5.61 -29.67
N LEU A 126 -8.29 -6.66 -29.97
CA LEU A 126 -6.95 -6.85 -29.42
C LEU A 126 -6.01 -5.71 -29.83
N ARG A 127 -6.02 -5.34 -31.13
CA ARG A 127 -5.16 -4.25 -31.64
C ARG A 127 -5.49 -2.91 -30.97
N ASP A 128 -6.77 -2.59 -30.88
CA ASP A 128 -7.23 -1.32 -30.30
C ASP A 128 -6.87 -1.22 -28.81
N ARG A 129 -7.07 -2.30 -28.05
CA ARG A 129 -6.68 -2.37 -26.62
C ARG A 129 -5.17 -2.27 -26.42
N ILE A 130 -4.37 -2.97 -27.24
CA ILE A 130 -2.90 -2.84 -27.17
C ILE A 130 -2.51 -1.38 -27.41
N GLY A 131 -3.06 -0.74 -28.44
CA GLY A 131 -2.77 0.66 -28.74
C GLY A 131 -3.14 1.61 -27.62
N GLN A 132 -4.32 1.43 -27.02
CA GLN A 132 -4.79 2.22 -25.88
C GLN A 132 -3.84 2.05 -24.68
N ARG A 133 -3.56 0.81 -24.27
CA ARG A 133 -2.72 0.54 -23.08
C ARG A 133 -1.29 1.01 -23.27
N LEU A 134 -0.70 0.83 -24.47
CA LEU A 134 0.65 1.32 -24.73
C LEU A 134 0.77 2.86 -24.68
N ARG A 135 -0.25 3.58 -25.13
CA ARG A 135 -0.28 5.05 -24.98
C ARG A 135 -0.40 5.45 -23.52
N GLN A 136 -1.31 4.81 -22.77
CA GLN A 136 -1.54 5.07 -21.35
C GLN A 136 -0.28 4.87 -20.50
N VAL A 137 0.52 3.84 -20.78
CA VAL A 137 1.77 3.59 -20.05
C VAL A 137 3.01 4.27 -20.69
N GLY A 138 2.83 5.12 -21.71
CA GLY A 138 3.92 5.85 -22.37
C GLY A 138 4.91 4.96 -23.14
N LEU A 139 4.45 3.81 -23.67
CA LEU A 139 5.30 2.87 -24.41
C LEU A 139 4.95 2.73 -25.90
N TRP A 140 4.03 3.56 -26.40
CA TRP A 140 3.57 3.45 -27.78
C TRP A 140 4.70 3.60 -28.82
N GLU A 141 5.59 4.55 -28.63
CA GLU A 141 6.72 4.78 -29.56
C GLU A 141 7.75 3.63 -29.53
N ARG A 142 7.76 2.87 -28.44
CA ARG A 142 8.65 1.71 -28.26
C ARG A 142 7.98 0.36 -28.56
N ARG A 143 6.78 0.35 -29.12
CA ARG A 143 5.95 -0.85 -29.34
C ARG A 143 6.62 -1.97 -30.13
N ASN A 144 7.56 -1.64 -31.02
CA ASN A 144 8.32 -2.59 -31.83
C ASN A 144 9.73 -2.89 -31.28
N GLN A 145 10.10 -2.28 -30.14
CA GLN A 145 11.38 -2.55 -29.47
C GLN A 145 11.29 -3.85 -28.68
N LEU A 146 12.37 -4.64 -28.66
CA LEU A 146 12.47 -5.83 -27.82
C LEU A 146 12.46 -5.43 -26.34
N THR A 147 11.77 -6.22 -25.51
CA THR A 147 11.57 -5.93 -24.09
C THR A 147 12.88 -5.91 -23.29
N ARG A 148 13.88 -6.70 -23.68
CA ARG A 148 15.23 -6.68 -23.08
C ARG A 148 15.93 -5.32 -23.13
N HIS A 149 15.56 -4.45 -24.05
CA HIS A 149 16.16 -3.11 -24.20
C HIS A 149 15.42 -2.02 -23.42
N LEU A 150 14.38 -2.37 -22.67
CA LEU A 150 13.64 -1.45 -21.81
C LEU A 150 14.37 -1.26 -20.47
N SER A 151 14.27 -0.07 -19.89
CA SER A 151 14.65 0.15 -18.47
C SER A 151 13.74 -0.64 -17.52
N GLY A 152 14.16 -0.82 -16.25
CA GLY A 152 13.36 -1.49 -15.23
C GLY A 152 11.97 -0.86 -15.06
N GLY A 153 11.90 0.47 -14.95
CA GLY A 153 10.63 1.18 -14.87
C GLY A 153 9.75 1.03 -16.12
N MET A 154 10.35 1.00 -17.33
CA MET A 154 9.61 0.75 -18.56
C MET A 154 9.07 -0.69 -18.63
N ARG A 155 9.86 -1.69 -18.20
CA ARG A 155 9.39 -3.07 -18.08
C ARG A 155 8.24 -3.19 -17.11
N ARG A 156 8.33 -2.53 -15.96
CA ARG A 156 7.25 -2.54 -14.95
C ARG A 156 5.97 -1.93 -15.50
N ARG A 157 6.04 -0.82 -16.22
CA ARG A 157 4.89 -0.22 -16.92
C ARG A 157 4.27 -1.18 -17.96
N LEU A 158 5.09 -1.94 -18.69
CA LEU A 158 4.60 -2.97 -19.61
C LEU A 158 3.86 -4.10 -18.87
N GLU A 159 4.36 -4.57 -17.72
CA GLU A 159 3.70 -5.59 -16.92
C GLU A 159 2.33 -5.12 -16.40
N ILE A 160 2.23 -3.86 -15.97
CA ILE A 160 0.96 -3.26 -15.56
C ILE A 160 0.00 -3.20 -16.76
N ALA A 161 0.48 -2.75 -17.95
CA ALA A 161 -0.34 -2.74 -19.16
C ALA A 161 -0.86 -4.14 -19.53
N ARG A 162 -0.05 -5.20 -19.31
CA ARG A 162 -0.47 -6.60 -19.49
C ARG A 162 -1.56 -6.99 -18.50
N GLY A 163 -1.39 -6.62 -17.22
CA GLY A 163 -2.36 -6.94 -16.16
C GLY A 163 -3.74 -6.33 -16.40
N VAL A 164 -3.82 -5.17 -17.07
CA VAL A 164 -5.10 -4.48 -17.34
C VAL A 164 -5.60 -4.63 -18.76
N LEU A 165 -4.92 -5.39 -19.63
CA LEU A 165 -5.23 -5.48 -21.06
C LEU A 165 -6.63 -6.02 -21.34
N HIS A 166 -7.07 -7.02 -20.59
CA HIS A 166 -8.38 -7.67 -20.74
C HIS A 166 -9.51 -6.94 -19.99
N ALA A 167 -9.20 -5.76 -19.40
CA ALA A 167 -10.12 -4.95 -18.59
C ALA A 167 -10.70 -5.72 -17.40
N PRO A 168 -9.84 -6.18 -16.45
CA PRO A 168 -10.29 -6.88 -15.26
C PRO A 168 -11.10 -5.95 -14.34
N ARG A 169 -11.92 -6.55 -13.47
CA ARG A 169 -12.60 -5.83 -12.37
C ARG A 169 -11.70 -5.58 -11.17
N ILE A 170 -10.70 -6.44 -10.99
CA ILE A 170 -9.79 -6.41 -9.84
C ILE A 170 -8.35 -6.55 -10.36
N LEU A 171 -7.46 -5.70 -9.87
CA LEU A 171 -6.03 -5.74 -10.17
C LEU A 171 -5.25 -6.04 -8.91
N PHE A 172 -4.47 -7.13 -8.93
CA PHE A 172 -3.53 -7.49 -7.87
C PHE A 172 -2.13 -7.02 -8.24
N LEU A 173 -1.50 -6.26 -7.36
CA LEU A 173 -0.15 -5.71 -7.52
C LEU A 173 0.72 -6.21 -6.36
N ASP A 174 1.67 -7.08 -6.64
CA ASP A 174 2.61 -7.57 -5.63
C ASP A 174 3.91 -6.76 -5.74
N GLU A 175 4.12 -5.84 -4.79
CA GLU A 175 5.27 -4.93 -4.69
C GLU A 175 5.60 -4.20 -6.02
N PRO A 176 4.69 -3.39 -6.56
CA PRO A 176 4.78 -2.89 -7.93
C PRO A 176 5.95 -1.94 -8.20
N THR A 177 6.53 -1.30 -7.18
CA THR A 177 7.60 -0.31 -7.35
C THR A 177 8.91 -0.72 -6.69
N THR A 178 8.99 -1.93 -6.14
CA THR A 178 10.21 -2.44 -5.50
C THR A 178 11.37 -2.48 -6.49
N GLY A 179 12.55 -1.98 -6.07
CA GLY A 179 13.75 -1.94 -6.89
C GLY A 179 13.79 -0.87 -7.99
N LEU A 180 12.80 0.03 -8.02
CA LEU A 180 12.78 1.16 -8.94
C LEU A 180 13.38 2.43 -8.31
N ASP A 181 13.97 3.25 -9.15
CA ASP A 181 14.42 4.59 -8.78
C ASP A 181 13.21 5.51 -8.43
N PRO A 182 13.41 6.60 -7.65
CA PRO A 182 12.32 7.46 -7.21
C PRO A 182 11.49 8.07 -8.35
N GLN A 183 12.11 8.42 -9.47
CA GLN A 183 11.42 8.97 -10.63
C GLN A 183 10.53 7.94 -11.30
N SER A 184 11.02 6.72 -11.52
CA SER A 184 10.25 5.61 -12.07
C SER A 184 9.09 5.22 -11.15
N ARG A 185 9.30 5.22 -9.83
CA ARG A 185 8.26 4.97 -8.83
C ARG A 185 7.14 5.99 -8.95
N ARG A 186 7.46 7.28 -8.98
CA ARG A 186 6.47 8.36 -9.11
C ARG A 186 5.67 8.23 -10.39
N ALA A 187 6.33 7.96 -11.52
CA ALA A 187 5.66 7.77 -12.81
C ALA A 187 4.66 6.60 -12.81
N ILE A 188 4.93 5.54 -12.03
CA ILE A 188 3.99 4.42 -11.85
C ILE A 188 2.81 4.84 -10.96
N TRP A 189 3.02 5.60 -9.91
CA TRP A 189 1.94 6.12 -9.07
C TRP A 189 0.98 7.01 -9.84
N ASP A 190 1.52 7.94 -10.63
CA ASP A 190 0.72 8.84 -11.49
C ASP A 190 -0.11 8.02 -12.51
N MET A 191 0.49 6.99 -13.10
CA MET A 191 -0.20 6.07 -14.00
C MET A 191 -1.35 5.30 -13.32
N PHE A 192 -1.23 4.92 -12.03
CA PHE A 192 -2.35 4.31 -11.31
C PHE A 192 -3.49 5.31 -11.09
N GLY A 193 -3.18 6.60 -10.88
CA GLY A 193 -4.19 7.67 -10.85
C GLY A 193 -4.97 7.74 -12.17
N GLU A 194 -4.28 7.74 -13.31
CA GLU A 194 -4.91 7.73 -14.64
C GLU A 194 -5.74 6.47 -14.90
N LEU A 195 -5.22 5.28 -14.53
CA LEU A 195 -5.95 4.02 -14.66
C LEU A 195 -7.28 4.03 -13.88
N ARG A 196 -7.29 4.61 -12.69
CA ARG A 196 -8.51 4.74 -11.86
C ARG A 196 -9.50 5.75 -12.45
N ALA A 197 -9.01 6.85 -13.02
CA ALA A 197 -9.86 7.82 -13.71
C ALA A 197 -10.57 7.20 -14.91
N ASP A 198 -9.85 6.37 -15.70
CA ASP A 198 -10.39 5.67 -16.87
C ASP A 198 -11.32 4.48 -16.50
N ALA A 199 -11.12 3.88 -15.32
CA ALA A 199 -11.87 2.72 -14.84
C ALA A 199 -12.25 2.89 -13.36
N PRO A 200 -13.25 3.73 -13.02
CA PRO A 200 -13.61 4.07 -11.63
C PRO A 200 -14.05 2.88 -10.78
N LEU A 201 -14.50 1.80 -11.40
CA LEU A 201 -14.92 0.57 -10.71
C LEU A 201 -13.80 -0.48 -10.58
N LEU A 202 -12.61 -0.21 -11.12
CA LEU A 202 -11.45 -1.08 -10.96
C LEU A 202 -10.99 -1.06 -9.50
N SER A 203 -11.15 -2.18 -8.82
CA SER A 203 -10.60 -2.35 -7.47
C SER A 203 -9.16 -2.84 -7.55
N ILE A 204 -8.29 -2.29 -6.70
CA ILE A 204 -6.86 -2.62 -6.69
C ILE A 204 -6.49 -3.17 -5.31
N ILE A 205 -5.83 -4.33 -5.27
CA ILE A 205 -5.07 -4.76 -4.09
C ILE A 205 -3.58 -4.57 -4.39
N LEU A 206 -2.93 -3.85 -3.49
CA LEU A 206 -1.52 -3.53 -3.54
C LEU A 206 -0.81 -4.12 -2.32
N THR A 207 0.23 -4.94 -2.52
CA THR A 207 1.16 -5.26 -1.44
C THR A 207 2.37 -4.35 -1.51
N THR A 208 2.82 -3.88 -0.37
CA THR A 208 4.02 -3.06 -0.29
C THR A 208 4.65 -3.14 1.11
N HIS A 209 5.93 -2.86 1.19
CA HIS A 209 6.63 -2.55 2.44
C HIS A 209 7.00 -1.06 2.51
N ALA A 210 6.74 -0.28 1.43
CA ALA A 210 6.99 1.15 1.36
C ALA A 210 5.78 1.94 1.88
N MET A 211 5.95 2.61 3.03
CA MET A 211 4.91 3.43 3.66
C MET A 211 4.40 4.55 2.76
N GLU A 212 5.31 5.22 2.06
CA GLU A 212 4.98 6.31 1.15
C GLU A 212 4.06 5.84 0.01
N GLU A 213 4.28 4.61 -0.51
CA GLU A 213 3.44 4.02 -1.53
C GLU A 213 2.04 3.73 -1.02
N ALA A 214 1.93 3.13 0.17
CA ALA A 214 0.66 2.87 0.82
C ALA A 214 -0.10 4.17 1.12
N ASP A 215 0.59 5.18 1.64
CA ASP A 215 0.02 6.49 1.98
C ASP A 215 -0.49 7.25 0.74
N PHE A 216 0.25 7.16 -0.38
CA PHE A 216 -0.10 7.86 -1.60
C PHE A 216 -1.20 7.20 -2.44
N LEU A 217 -1.18 5.85 -2.54
CA LEU A 217 -2.05 5.12 -3.45
C LEU A 217 -3.32 4.57 -2.82
N CYS A 218 -3.29 4.24 -1.52
CA CYS A 218 -4.35 3.45 -0.91
C CYS A 218 -5.40 4.32 -0.22
N GLY A 219 -6.67 4.03 -0.48
CA GLY A 219 -7.78 4.62 0.27
C GLY A 219 -7.94 3.97 1.65
N ARG A 220 -7.51 2.70 1.78
CA ARG A 220 -7.49 1.93 3.03
C ARG A 220 -6.30 0.99 3.04
N VAL A 221 -5.69 0.82 4.22
CA VAL A 221 -4.49 0.01 4.43
C VAL A 221 -4.72 -0.95 5.57
N ALA A 222 -4.42 -2.22 5.35
CA ALA A 222 -4.26 -3.20 6.41
C ALA A 222 -2.76 -3.39 6.72
N ILE A 223 -2.39 -3.17 7.96
CA ILE A 223 -1.03 -3.44 8.45
C ILE A 223 -0.94 -4.90 8.83
N MET A 224 -0.05 -5.64 8.16
CA MET A 224 0.18 -7.07 8.38
C MET A 224 1.52 -7.34 9.04
N ASP A 225 1.51 -8.23 10.02
CA ASP A 225 2.71 -8.82 10.58
C ASP A 225 2.44 -10.27 11.02
N GLN A 226 3.44 -11.15 10.87
CA GLN A 226 3.37 -12.56 11.26
C GLN A 226 2.10 -13.29 10.79
N GLY A 227 1.67 -13.00 9.56
CA GLY A 227 0.49 -13.63 8.96
C GLY A 227 -0.87 -13.11 9.41
N ARG A 228 -0.93 -12.04 10.20
CA ARG A 228 -2.16 -11.46 10.73
C ARG A 228 -2.30 -9.99 10.32
N ILE A 229 -3.54 -9.52 10.21
CA ILE A 229 -3.85 -8.09 10.12
C ILE A 229 -3.88 -7.56 11.56
N LEU A 230 -3.06 -6.53 11.85
CA LEU A 230 -2.96 -5.89 13.15
C LEU A 230 -3.96 -4.75 13.29
N CYS A 231 -4.10 -3.93 12.25
CA CYS A 231 -5.07 -2.84 12.17
C CYS A 231 -5.38 -2.54 10.70
N GLU A 232 -6.52 -1.91 10.46
CA GLU A 232 -7.03 -1.60 9.13
C GLU A 232 -7.87 -0.33 9.17
N ASP A 233 -7.49 0.69 8.41
CA ASP A 233 -8.27 1.91 8.16
C ASP A 233 -7.66 2.71 7.00
N SER A 234 -8.18 3.91 6.70
CA SER A 234 -7.51 4.86 5.83
C SER A 234 -6.16 5.28 6.42
N PRO A 235 -5.14 5.57 5.60
CA PRO A 235 -3.84 6.05 6.09
C PRO A 235 -3.96 7.18 7.09
N ASP A 236 -4.82 8.15 6.81
CA ASP A 236 -5.04 9.30 7.70
C ASP A 236 -5.74 8.93 9.00
N ALA A 237 -6.68 7.97 8.99
CA ALA A 237 -7.33 7.49 10.21
C ALA A 237 -6.34 6.72 11.10
N LEU A 238 -5.50 5.85 10.51
CA LEU A 238 -4.45 5.13 11.22
C LEU A 238 -3.45 6.09 11.87
N LYS A 239 -2.98 7.09 11.13
CA LYS A 239 -2.08 8.13 11.65
C LYS A 239 -2.74 8.93 12.77
N ARG A 240 -4.01 9.34 12.61
CA ARG A 240 -4.76 10.05 13.67
C ARG A 240 -5.03 9.21 14.91
N ALA A 241 -5.28 7.91 14.76
CA ALA A 241 -5.53 7.02 15.90
C ALA A 241 -4.28 6.86 16.78
N LEU A 242 -3.09 6.92 16.18
CA LEU A 242 -1.82 6.92 16.91
C LEU A 242 -1.45 8.32 17.39
N ALA A 243 -1.93 9.37 16.71
CA ALA A 243 -1.46 10.73 16.90
C ALA A 243 -1.78 11.24 18.30
N THR A 244 -0.81 11.16 19.17
CA THR A 244 -0.67 12.04 20.33
C THR A 244 -0.35 13.47 19.89
N GLY A 245 0.14 13.68 18.64
CA GLY A 245 0.45 15.00 18.11
C GLY A 245 1.50 15.02 16.99
N GLU A 246 1.88 16.23 16.59
CA GLU A 246 3.06 16.48 15.78
C GLU A 246 4.30 16.19 16.61
N ARG A 247 5.24 15.40 16.10
CA ARG A 247 6.54 15.21 16.74
C ARG A 247 7.43 16.39 16.43
N VAL A 248 7.82 17.13 17.46
CA VAL A 248 8.71 18.28 17.35
C VAL A 248 10.08 17.92 17.88
N GLU A 249 11.10 18.17 17.10
CA GLU A 249 12.50 18.14 17.53
C GLU A 249 13.11 19.51 17.32
N LEU A 250 13.71 20.06 18.38
CA LEU A 250 14.31 21.37 18.36
C LEU A 250 15.69 21.29 18.99
N GLU A 251 16.68 21.92 18.34
CA GLU A 251 18.05 22.01 18.82
C GLU A 251 18.49 23.47 18.88
N THR A 252 19.10 23.83 20.00
CA THR A 252 19.58 25.18 20.32
C THR A 252 21.13 25.24 20.26
N ASP A 253 21.67 26.43 20.06
CA ASP A 253 23.11 26.72 20.03
C ASP A 253 23.80 26.52 21.39
N ARG A 254 23.04 26.55 22.49
CA ARG A 254 23.55 26.41 23.86
C ARG A 254 22.58 25.58 24.71
N PRO A 255 23.03 25.01 25.85
CA PRO A 255 22.20 24.21 26.74
C PRO A 255 20.97 24.97 27.24
N ILE A 256 19.78 24.32 27.16
CA ILE A 256 18.50 24.85 27.66
C ILE A 256 18.52 24.76 29.19
N VAL A 257 18.41 25.90 29.85
CA VAL A 257 18.39 25.98 31.32
C VAL A 257 17.08 25.46 31.92
N GLN A 258 17.08 25.13 33.22
CA GLN A 258 15.96 24.48 33.88
C GLN A 258 14.66 25.30 33.84
N GLU A 259 14.76 26.63 33.97
CA GLU A 259 13.62 27.54 33.90
C GLU A 259 12.91 27.47 32.55
N ASP A 260 13.68 27.50 31.44
CA ASP A 260 13.13 27.42 30.08
C ASP A 260 12.58 26.01 29.75
N ARG A 261 13.14 24.96 30.38
CA ARG A 261 12.58 23.60 30.28
C ARG A 261 11.17 23.50 30.90
N LEU A 262 10.93 24.19 31.97
CA LEU A 262 9.60 24.28 32.59
C LEU A 262 8.64 25.07 31.73
N ALA A 263 9.10 26.19 31.15
CA ALA A 263 8.30 27.00 30.24
C ALA A 263 7.89 26.23 28.97
N ILE A 264 8.77 25.39 28.42
CA ILE A 264 8.43 24.48 27.29
C ILE A 264 7.29 23.52 27.69
N ALA A 265 7.32 22.96 28.89
CA ALA A 265 6.27 22.05 29.36
C ALA A 265 4.90 22.75 29.50
N GLU A 266 4.89 24.03 29.90
CA GLU A 266 3.67 24.84 30.02
C GLU A 266 3.02 25.21 28.67
N GLU A 267 3.80 25.19 27.57
CA GLU A 267 3.29 25.43 26.21
C GLU A 267 2.43 24.29 25.64
N GLY A 268 2.17 23.23 26.42
CA GLY A 268 1.36 22.10 25.99
C GLY A 268 2.16 21.01 25.24
N ALA A 269 3.48 20.97 25.44
CA ALA A 269 4.35 19.92 24.96
C ALA A 269 4.08 18.61 25.72
N ALA A 270 3.54 17.59 25.04
CA ALA A 270 3.35 16.27 25.60
C ALA A 270 4.61 15.41 25.40
N ASN A 271 4.82 14.40 26.24
CA ASN A 271 5.93 13.45 26.12
C ASN A 271 7.32 14.11 26.01
N LEU A 272 7.50 15.24 26.70
CA LEU A 272 8.70 16.08 26.66
C LEU A 272 9.95 15.30 27.07
N ARG A 273 10.94 15.26 26.21
CA ARG A 273 12.24 14.60 26.45
C ARG A 273 13.39 15.51 26.03
N PHE A 274 14.42 15.58 26.85
CA PHE A 274 15.69 16.23 26.51
C PHE A 274 16.70 15.17 26.08
N ALA A 275 16.85 14.98 24.76
CA ALA A 275 17.78 14.01 24.18
C ALA A 275 19.25 14.41 24.45
N SER A 276 19.53 15.71 24.59
CA SER A 276 20.80 16.29 25.05
C SER A 276 20.53 17.62 25.77
N PRO A 277 21.55 18.28 26.37
CA PRO A 277 21.37 19.60 26.96
C PRO A 277 20.85 20.67 25.97
N THR A 278 21.11 20.51 24.67
CA THR A 278 20.72 21.44 23.60
C THR A 278 19.55 20.95 22.76
N ARG A 279 19.10 19.67 22.92
CA ARG A 279 18.09 19.07 22.05
C ARG A 279 16.88 18.62 22.84
N VAL A 280 15.72 19.14 22.46
CA VAL A 280 14.42 18.80 23.05
C VAL A 280 13.53 18.14 22.00
N GLN A 281 12.81 17.11 22.43
CA GLN A 281 11.80 16.39 21.65
C GLN A 281 10.50 16.37 22.43
N PHE A 282 9.39 16.63 21.77
CA PHE A 282 8.06 16.57 22.35
C PHE A 282 6.98 16.32 21.31
N GLU A 283 5.78 16.02 21.78
CA GLU A 283 4.59 15.87 20.94
C GLU A 283 3.68 17.07 21.13
N ALA A 284 3.14 17.58 20.04
CA ALA A 284 2.22 18.70 20.00
C ALA A 284 0.92 18.29 19.32
N ARG A 285 -0.24 18.76 19.79
CA ARG A 285 -1.51 18.45 19.15
C ARG A 285 -1.53 18.98 17.71
N PRO A 286 -2.09 18.22 16.76
CA PRO A 286 -2.14 18.66 15.36
C PRO A 286 -2.84 20.01 15.23
N GLY A 287 -2.20 20.93 14.51
CA GLY A 287 -2.77 22.27 14.25
C GLY A 287 -2.60 23.30 15.37
N GLU A 288 -2.10 22.95 16.56
CA GLU A 288 -1.91 23.91 17.68
C GLU A 288 -0.66 24.77 17.54
N SER A 289 0.18 24.53 16.53
CA SER A 289 1.44 25.28 16.31
C SER A 289 2.39 25.31 17.53
N THR A 290 2.26 24.35 18.46
CA THR A 290 3.05 24.29 19.70
C THR A 290 4.55 24.30 19.41
N GLY A 291 5.02 23.57 18.39
CA GLY A 291 6.42 23.59 17.99
C GLY A 291 6.93 24.98 17.64
N ARG A 292 6.13 25.78 16.93
CA ARG A 292 6.48 27.19 16.59
C ARG A 292 6.41 28.09 17.81
N ARG A 293 5.48 27.87 18.77
CA ARG A 293 5.40 28.64 20.01
C ARG A 293 6.61 28.39 20.87
N VAL A 294 7.00 27.13 21.05
CA VAL A 294 8.22 26.75 21.78
C VAL A 294 9.47 27.33 21.14
N ALA A 295 9.57 27.31 19.81
CA ALA A 295 10.70 27.95 19.12
C ALA A 295 10.78 29.45 19.43
N ARG A 296 9.65 30.17 19.33
CA ARG A 296 9.60 31.62 19.65
C ARG A 296 9.90 31.92 21.12
N LEU A 297 9.46 31.06 22.03
CA LEU A 297 9.76 31.19 23.46
C LEU A 297 11.27 31.12 23.69
N LEU A 298 11.95 30.14 23.09
CA LEU A 298 13.40 29.99 23.20
C LEU A 298 14.17 31.11 22.52
N GLU A 299 13.72 31.58 21.33
CA GLU A 299 14.30 32.76 20.67
C GLU A 299 14.16 34.01 21.55
N GLY A 300 13.00 34.21 22.19
CA GLY A 300 12.75 35.28 23.13
C GLY A 300 13.63 35.22 24.37
N ALA A 301 14.02 34.03 24.81
CA ALA A 301 14.99 33.79 25.89
C ALA A 301 16.46 33.88 25.41
N GLY A 302 16.69 34.26 24.15
CA GLY A 302 18.02 34.53 23.58
C GLY A 302 18.77 33.28 23.11
N TYR A 303 18.05 32.16 22.83
CA TYR A 303 18.63 31.01 22.12
C TYR A 303 18.56 31.19 20.63
N HIS A 304 19.55 30.66 19.92
CA HIS A 304 19.47 30.47 18.47
C HIS A 304 19.03 29.06 18.15
N ILE A 305 17.95 28.92 17.35
CA ILE A 305 17.45 27.61 16.90
C ILE A 305 18.37 27.13 15.76
N VAL A 306 19.14 26.08 16.04
CA VAL A 306 20.05 25.44 15.06
C VAL A 306 19.29 24.47 14.17
N HIS A 307 18.30 23.76 14.74
CA HIS A 307 17.46 22.82 14.03
C HIS A 307 16.04 22.84 14.58
N LEU A 308 15.03 22.86 13.69
CA LEU A 308 13.63 22.66 14.02
C LEU A 308 13.02 21.70 13.01
N SER A 309 12.60 20.53 13.48
CA SER A 309 11.83 19.56 12.71
C SER A 309 10.44 19.38 13.31
N ILE A 310 9.43 19.48 12.48
CA ILE A 310 8.04 19.17 12.85
C ILE A 310 7.62 18.04 11.92
N ALA A 311 7.58 16.83 12.45
CA ALA A 311 7.22 15.63 11.72
C ALA A 311 5.78 15.22 12.05
N LEU A 312 4.99 15.01 11.03
CA LEU A 312 3.69 14.37 11.17
C LEU A 312 3.89 12.88 11.45
N VAL A 313 2.96 12.28 12.18
CA VAL A 313 2.91 10.83 12.38
C VAL A 313 2.81 10.13 11.02
N THR A 314 3.63 9.14 10.82
CA THR A 314 3.72 8.33 9.60
C THR A 314 3.08 6.96 9.79
N LEU A 315 2.85 6.22 8.71
CA LEU A 315 2.46 4.81 8.79
C LEU A 315 3.55 3.94 9.43
N GLU A 316 4.83 4.38 9.42
CA GLU A 316 5.93 3.72 10.10
C GLU A 316 5.77 3.79 11.62
N ASP A 317 5.39 4.96 12.12
CA ASP A 317 5.07 5.13 13.55
C ASP A 317 3.90 4.24 13.98
N VAL A 318 2.86 4.13 13.13
CA VAL A 318 1.71 3.23 13.36
C VAL A 318 2.18 1.77 13.42
N PHE A 319 3.00 1.34 12.46
CA PHE A 319 3.55 -0.01 12.46
C PHE A 319 4.39 -0.29 13.72
N PHE A 320 5.28 0.65 14.07
CA PHE A 320 6.13 0.53 15.26
C PHE A 320 5.30 0.41 16.55
N ALA A 321 4.23 1.20 16.68
CA ALA A 321 3.36 1.16 17.86
C ALA A 321 2.66 -0.19 18.04
N HIS A 322 2.29 -0.85 16.94
CA HIS A 322 1.62 -2.16 16.98
C HIS A 322 2.59 -3.35 17.13
N THR A 323 3.85 -3.20 16.72
CA THR A 323 4.81 -4.33 16.68
C THR A 323 5.98 -4.19 17.63
N GLY A 324 6.26 -2.99 18.15
CA GLY A 324 7.45 -2.67 18.94
C GLY A 324 8.77 -2.68 18.14
N ARG A 325 8.71 -2.76 16.81
CA ARG A 325 9.89 -2.81 15.92
C ARG A 325 9.67 -1.98 14.66
N ALA A 326 10.75 -1.35 14.16
CA ALA A 326 10.70 -0.62 12.90
C ALA A 326 10.58 -1.58 11.71
N LEU A 327 9.94 -1.12 10.64
CA LEU A 327 9.92 -1.79 9.34
C LEU A 327 11.33 -1.60 8.73
N ARG A 328 12.27 -2.51 9.03
CA ARG A 328 13.59 -2.51 8.41
C ARG A 328 13.57 -3.43 7.20
N ASP A 329 14.18 -2.95 6.10
CA ASP A 329 14.60 -3.80 4.99
C ASP A 329 15.65 -4.78 5.53
N THR A 330 15.31 -6.06 5.62
CA THR A 330 16.25 -7.16 5.87
C THR A 330 16.49 -7.92 4.60
#